data_b6fcc9b2bbec02993ff17d448628e469
#
_entry.id   b6fcc9b2bbec02993ff17d448628e469
#
_cell.length_a   1.000
_cell.length_b   1.000
_cell.length_c   1.000
_cell.angle_alpha   90.00
_cell.angle_beta   90.00
_cell.angle_gamma   90.00
#
_symmetry.space_group_name_H-M   'P 1'
#
loop_
_entity.id
_entity.type
_entity.pdbx_description
1 polymer ?
#
loop_
_entity_poly.entity_id
_entity_poly.type
_entity_poly.pdbx_seq_one_letter_code
_entity_poly.pdbx_strand_id
1 'polypeptide(L)'
;AAAPPTDLSPAMLRSVSPVHLQYMRNMGTGASMSVSLLREGELWGLISCHNEAPKRVPYHVRTACEFIGQILSLQISLKERAAVVEERIARRAIQVRLLGRMAGDQDFMAALGRDQQNLLALTQSAGAAIVHRGECILHGECPRQEQVMQLVQWLTAQQHDGDLICTDRLPLEWDAADAFADVASGVLAISISQIHDSFVLWFRPEVVRTVRWGGDPRKEDTGLPLSPRTSFEGWKETVRRQSLPWNEVDRDAALELRAAIVDIVLRKAEEMAALNEQLLRSNKELEAFSYSVSHDLRAPFRHIVGYSELLWAAAGERLNDSEKRYLDTIVESAQSAGTLVDDLLSFSQMGRSTMGQISMDMTALVQDVRHKLDMEYEGRTIAWTVPNLPRVQADPGMLRLVWQNLLSNAIKFTRDTAHPAIEVGHYRTDTEHVFFVQDNGCGFDMRYVDKLFGVFQRLHHSDEYEGTGIGLANVHRIITRHGGRTWAEGQLGVGAKFFFTIPFATGDKV
;
A
#
# COMPACT_ATOMS: atom_id res chain seq x y z
N ALA A 1 -23.73 -54.90 29.79
CA ALA A 1 -23.90 -54.26 28.49
C ALA A 1 -25.17 -54.83 27.87
N ALA A 2 -26.16 -54.04 27.57
CA ALA A 2 -27.35 -54.46 26.83
C ALA A 2 -26.89 -54.87 25.42
N ALA A 3 -27.41 -56.00 24.91
CA ALA A 3 -27.12 -56.45 23.57
C ALA A 3 -27.55 -55.37 22.58
N PRO A 4 -26.81 -55.15 21.48
CA PRO A 4 -27.22 -54.18 20.45
C PRO A 4 -28.61 -54.54 19.92
N PRO A 5 -29.45 -53.56 19.60
CA PRO A 5 -30.76 -53.83 19.08
C PRO A 5 -30.67 -54.67 17.80
N THR A 6 -31.58 -55.63 17.68
CA THR A 6 -31.64 -56.53 16.52
C THR A 6 -31.91 -55.73 15.27
N ASP A 7 -31.03 -55.82 14.25
CA ASP A 7 -31.24 -55.23 12.95
C ASP A 7 -32.36 -55.96 12.20
N LEU A 8 -33.50 -55.32 12.02
CA LEU A 8 -34.65 -55.80 11.27
C LEU A 8 -34.70 -55.28 9.83
N SER A 9 -33.68 -54.59 9.38
CA SER A 9 -33.63 -54.01 8.02
C SER A 9 -33.88 -55.04 6.91
N PRO A 10 -33.33 -56.31 7.02
CA PRO A 10 -33.63 -57.35 6.02
C PRO A 10 -35.02 -57.92 6.10
N ALA A 11 -35.77 -57.63 7.17
CA ALA A 11 -37.11 -58.25 7.34
C ALA A 11 -38.18 -57.51 6.54
N MET A 12 -38.60 -58.06 5.45
CA MET A 12 -39.63 -57.45 4.56
C MET A 12 -41.04 -57.42 5.17
N LEU A 13 -41.35 -58.33 6.08
CA LEU A 13 -42.62 -58.39 6.79
C LEU A 13 -42.35 -58.32 8.28
N ARG A 14 -42.69 -57.22 8.90
CA ARG A 14 -42.47 -56.96 10.32
C ARG A 14 -43.65 -56.22 10.92
N SER A 15 -43.83 -56.37 12.20
CA SER A 15 -44.82 -55.56 12.96
C SER A 15 -44.33 -54.11 13.01
N VAL A 16 -45.24 -53.19 12.78
CA VAL A 16 -44.99 -51.77 12.90
C VAL A 16 -45.29 -51.35 14.34
N SER A 17 -44.56 -50.35 14.84
CA SER A 17 -44.79 -49.79 16.19
C SER A 17 -46.26 -49.42 16.39
N PRO A 18 -46.88 -49.73 17.55
CA PRO A 18 -48.23 -49.31 17.85
C PRO A 18 -48.44 -47.78 17.75
N VAL A 19 -47.43 -47.01 18.05
CA VAL A 19 -47.43 -45.55 17.87
C VAL A 19 -47.57 -45.17 16.41
N HIS A 20 -46.86 -45.87 15.51
CA HIS A 20 -46.98 -45.62 14.10
C HIS A 20 -48.36 -46.01 13.56
N LEU A 21 -48.90 -47.11 14.00
CA LEU A 21 -50.27 -47.51 13.63
C LEU A 21 -51.32 -46.50 14.09
N GLN A 22 -51.17 -45.94 15.28
CA GLN A 22 -52.03 -44.88 15.76
C GLN A 22 -51.87 -43.58 14.95
N TYR A 23 -50.64 -43.24 14.59
CA TYR A 23 -50.37 -42.12 13.69
C TYR A 23 -51.08 -42.26 12.35
N MET A 24 -51.00 -43.45 11.73
CA MET A 24 -51.67 -43.74 10.48
C MET A 24 -53.20 -43.65 10.59
N ARG A 25 -53.76 -44.13 11.68
CA ARG A 25 -55.20 -43.99 11.97
C ARG A 25 -55.61 -42.52 12.11
N ASN A 26 -54.84 -41.74 12.82
CA ASN A 26 -55.08 -40.29 12.96
C ASN A 26 -55.07 -39.57 11.61
N MET A 27 -54.29 -40.06 10.66
CA MET A 27 -54.24 -39.54 9.27
C MET A 27 -55.36 -40.08 8.38
N GLY A 28 -56.20 -40.97 8.86
CA GLY A 28 -57.22 -41.63 8.02
C GLY A 28 -56.64 -42.62 6.99
N THR A 29 -55.45 -43.14 7.23
CA THR A 29 -54.73 -44.02 6.28
C THR A 29 -54.89 -45.46 6.70
N GLY A 30 -55.48 -46.30 5.81
CA GLY A 30 -55.69 -47.73 5.99
C GLY A 30 -54.53 -48.62 5.51
N ALA A 31 -53.70 -48.14 4.61
CA ALA A 31 -52.46 -48.81 4.17
C ALA A 31 -51.41 -47.81 3.78
N SER A 32 -50.11 -48.15 4.07
CA SER A 32 -48.97 -47.31 3.73
C SER A 32 -47.81 -48.15 3.19
N MET A 33 -47.09 -47.63 2.22
CA MET A 33 -45.85 -48.17 1.70
C MET A 33 -44.87 -47.04 1.50
N SER A 34 -43.62 -47.19 1.93
CA SER A 34 -42.57 -46.23 1.71
C SER A 34 -41.43 -46.84 0.91
N VAL A 35 -40.89 -46.05 -0.04
CA VAL A 35 -39.70 -46.40 -0.82
C VAL A 35 -38.58 -45.45 -0.41
N SER A 36 -37.48 -46.01 0.09
CA SER A 36 -36.34 -45.21 0.52
C SER A 36 -35.53 -44.74 -0.67
N LEU A 37 -35.16 -43.47 -0.67
CA LEU A 37 -34.19 -42.90 -1.59
C LEU A 37 -32.88 -42.70 -0.80
N LEU A 38 -31.85 -43.41 -1.25
CA LEU A 38 -30.54 -43.42 -0.56
C LEU A 38 -29.55 -42.62 -1.34
N ARG A 39 -28.70 -41.87 -0.60
CA ARG A 39 -27.54 -41.17 -1.13
C ARG A 39 -26.30 -41.59 -0.34
N GLU A 40 -25.30 -42.16 -1.01
CA GLU A 40 -24.04 -42.63 -0.37
C GLU A 40 -24.24 -43.54 0.86
N GLY A 41 -25.34 -44.31 0.83
CA GLY A 41 -25.71 -45.20 1.93
C GLY A 41 -26.58 -44.57 3.02
N GLU A 42 -26.76 -43.26 2.99
CA GLU A 42 -27.61 -42.51 3.93
C GLU A 42 -29.02 -42.27 3.37
N LEU A 43 -30.00 -42.17 4.27
CA LEU A 43 -31.40 -41.92 3.85
C LEU A 43 -31.56 -40.44 3.43
N TRP A 44 -31.61 -40.19 2.12
CA TRP A 44 -31.86 -38.88 1.53
C TRP A 44 -33.32 -38.45 1.58
N GLY A 45 -34.23 -39.39 1.36
CA GLY A 45 -35.66 -39.13 1.35
C GLY A 45 -36.53 -40.37 1.26
N LEU A 46 -37.84 -40.17 1.27
CA LEU A 46 -38.84 -41.23 1.17
C LEU A 46 -39.91 -40.86 0.16
N ILE A 47 -40.30 -41.81 -0.69
CA ILE A 47 -41.56 -41.75 -1.43
C ILE A 47 -42.59 -42.47 -0.58
N SER A 48 -43.55 -41.74 0.00
CA SER A 48 -44.59 -42.28 0.85
C SER A 48 -45.90 -42.41 0.06
N CYS A 49 -46.43 -43.62 0.02
CA CYS A 49 -47.66 -43.95 -0.67
C CYS A 49 -48.72 -44.35 0.36
N HIS A 50 -49.87 -43.69 0.35
CA HIS A 50 -50.96 -43.94 1.28
C HIS A 50 -52.24 -44.35 0.56
N ASN A 51 -53.05 -45.16 1.21
CA ASN A 51 -54.37 -45.55 0.73
C ASN A 51 -55.39 -45.53 1.92
N GLU A 52 -56.56 -45.00 1.71
CA GLU A 52 -57.58 -44.87 2.75
C GLU A 52 -58.11 -46.24 3.21
N ALA A 53 -58.24 -47.17 2.31
CA ALA A 53 -58.71 -48.54 2.63
C ALA A 53 -57.47 -49.49 2.77
N PRO A 54 -57.58 -50.54 3.57
CA PRO A 54 -56.58 -51.58 3.62
C PRO A 54 -56.27 -52.15 2.21
N LYS A 55 -55.01 -52.05 1.77
CA LYS A 55 -54.58 -52.49 0.42
C LYS A 55 -53.29 -53.27 0.51
N ARG A 56 -53.28 -54.45 -0.09
CA ARG A 56 -52.11 -55.28 -0.17
C ARG A 56 -51.43 -55.07 -1.52
N VAL A 57 -50.18 -54.60 -1.51
CA VAL A 57 -49.36 -54.43 -2.72
C VAL A 57 -48.70 -55.76 -3.06
N PRO A 58 -48.90 -56.32 -4.27
CA PRO A 58 -48.27 -57.59 -4.71
C PRO A 58 -46.74 -57.50 -4.70
N TYR A 59 -46.05 -58.61 -4.53
CA TYR A 59 -44.59 -58.70 -4.43
C TYR A 59 -43.90 -58.04 -5.65
N HIS A 60 -44.30 -58.39 -6.86
CA HIS A 60 -43.71 -57.86 -8.08
C HIS A 60 -43.83 -56.32 -8.19
N VAL A 61 -44.91 -55.74 -7.68
CA VAL A 61 -45.10 -54.27 -7.65
C VAL A 61 -44.14 -53.65 -6.63
N ARG A 62 -43.97 -54.24 -5.46
CA ARG A 62 -43.04 -53.76 -4.44
C ARG A 62 -41.60 -53.76 -4.94
N THR A 63 -41.17 -54.87 -5.59
CA THR A 63 -39.84 -54.99 -6.19
C THR A 63 -39.62 -53.98 -7.32
N ALA A 64 -40.65 -53.72 -8.14
CA ALA A 64 -40.60 -52.68 -9.17
C ALA A 64 -40.44 -51.28 -8.54
N CYS A 65 -41.16 -50.98 -7.45
CA CYS A 65 -41.03 -49.71 -6.72
C CYS A 65 -39.64 -49.53 -6.09
N GLU A 66 -39.09 -50.61 -5.51
CA GLU A 66 -37.74 -50.62 -4.98
C GLU A 66 -36.69 -50.33 -6.06
N PHE A 67 -36.79 -50.99 -7.22
CA PHE A 67 -35.89 -50.74 -8.36
C PHE A 67 -36.00 -49.31 -8.88
N ILE A 68 -37.21 -48.75 -8.99
CA ILE A 68 -37.42 -47.33 -9.35
C ILE A 68 -36.80 -46.45 -8.32
N GLY A 69 -36.93 -46.74 -7.01
CA GLY A 69 -36.30 -46.00 -5.94
C GLY A 69 -34.76 -45.97 -6.06
N GLN A 70 -34.13 -47.10 -6.40
CA GLN A 70 -32.70 -47.17 -6.64
C GLN A 70 -32.26 -46.35 -7.85
N ILE A 71 -33.01 -46.40 -8.96
CA ILE A 71 -32.71 -45.56 -10.14
C ILE A 71 -32.85 -44.07 -9.82
N LEU A 72 -33.90 -43.67 -9.10
CA LEU A 72 -34.09 -42.28 -8.67
C LEU A 72 -32.97 -41.82 -7.75
N SER A 73 -32.57 -42.65 -6.81
CA SER A 73 -31.44 -42.37 -5.89
C SER A 73 -30.15 -42.09 -6.66
N LEU A 74 -29.85 -42.92 -7.68
CA LEU A 74 -28.70 -42.74 -8.56
C LEU A 74 -28.81 -41.44 -9.38
N GLN A 75 -29.98 -41.17 -9.98
CA GLN A 75 -30.19 -39.96 -10.77
C GLN A 75 -30.09 -38.69 -9.94
N ILE A 76 -30.61 -38.67 -8.71
CA ILE A 76 -30.52 -37.54 -7.80
C ILE A 76 -29.04 -37.26 -7.50
N SER A 77 -28.28 -38.29 -7.09
CA SER A 77 -26.86 -38.17 -6.80
C SER A 77 -26.05 -37.65 -7.99
N LEU A 78 -26.31 -38.15 -9.18
CA LEU A 78 -25.62 -37.69 -10.41
C LEU A 78 -25.95 -36.24 -10.76
N LYS A 79 -27.22 -35.83 -10.66
CA LYS A 79 -27.65 -34.45 -10.95
C LYS A 79 -27.04 -33.44 -9.94
N GLU A 80 -27.08 -33.77 -8.66
CA GLU A 80 -26.48 -32.90 -7.63
C GLU A 80 -24.98 -32.73 -7.84
N ARG A 81 -24.24 -33.83 -8.11
CA ARG A 81 -22.79 -33.75 -8.40
C ARG A 81 -22.50 -32.95 -9.67
N ALA A 82 -23.27 -33.17 -10.73
CA ALA A 82 -23.13 -32.43 -11.98
C ALA A 82 -23.33 -30.90 -11.75
N ALA A 83 -24.39 -30.54 -11.02
CA ALA A 83 -24.67 -29.13 -10.69
C ALA A 83 -23.52 -28.46 -9.90
N VAL A 84 -22.97 -29.17 -8.91
CA VAL A 84 -21.81 -28.66 -8.14
C VAL A 84 -20.57 -28.46 -9.02
N VAL A 85 -20.30 -29.41 -9.93
CA VAL A 85 -19.15 -29.32 -10.87
C VAL A 85 -19.34 -28.15 -11.84
N GLU A 86 -20.52 -27.99 -12.42
CA GLU A 86 -20.85 -26.86 -13.31
C GLU A 86 -20.68 -25.52 -12.57
N GLU A 87 -21.15 -25.43 -11.34
CA GLU A 87 -21.00 -24.24 -10.52
C GLU A 87 -19.54 -23.94 -10.23
N ARG A 88 -18.72 -24.93 -9.86
CA ARG A 88 -17.26 -24.77 -9.64
C ARG A 88 -16.55 -24.27 -10.90
N ILE A 89 -16.88 -24.83 -12.07
CA ILE A 89 -16.29 -24.38 -13.35
C ILE A 89 -16.66 -22.92 -13.63
N ALA A 90 -17.91 -22.54 -13.42
CA ALA A 90 -18.36 -21.16 -13.62
C ALA A 90 -17.62 -20.18 -12.66
N ARG A 91 -17.48 -20.55 -11.38
CA ARG A 91 -16.72 -19.74 -10.40
C ARG A 91 -15.26 -19.58 -10.79
N ARG A 92 -14.62 -20.67 -11.23
CA ARG A 92 -13.22 -20.63 -11.66
C ARG A 92 -13.01 -19.73 -12.88
N ALA A 93 -13.93 -19.72 -13.83
CA ALA A 93 -13.88 -18.80 -14.96
C ALA A 93 -14.02 -17.33 -14.54
N ILE A 94 -14.83 -17.02 -13.53
CA ILE A 94 -14.95 -15.69 -12.93
C ILE A 94 -13.63 -15.30 -12.24
N GLN A 95 -13.08 -16.19 -11.43
CA GLN A 95 -11.82 -15.97 -10.71
C GLN A 95 -10.66 -15.64 -11.65
N VAL A 96 -10.50 -16.41 -12.74
CA VAL A 96 -9.45 -16.16 -13.76
C VAL A 96 -9.57 -14.74 -14.34
N ARG A 97 -10.80 -14.27 -14.61
CA ARG A 97 -11.01 -12.89 -15.10
C ARG A 97 -10.61 -11.83 -14.07
N LEU A 98 -11.00 -12.00 -12.81
CA LEU A 98 -10.61 -11.10 -11.72
C LEU A 98 -9.10 -11.04 -11.57
N LEU A 99 -8.43 -12.19 -11.54
CA LEU A 99 -6.96 -12.27 -11.40
C LEU A 99 -6.22 -11.65 -12.59
N GLY A 100 -6.72 -11.86 -13.82
CA GLY A 100 -6.14 -11.25 -15.02
C GLY A 100 -6.14 -9.71 -14.96
N ARG A 101 -7.19 -9.11 -14.38
CA ARG A 101 -7.26 -7.65 -14.19
C ARG A 101 -6.33 -7.17 -13.07
N MET A 102 -6.28 -7.91 -11.97
CA MET A 102 -5.42 -7.55 -10.82
C MET A 102 -3.93 -7.62 -11.16
N ALA A 103 -3.51 -8.62 -11.96
CA ALA A 103 -2.11 -8.79 -12.32
C ALA A 103 -1.56 -7.65 -13.20
N GLY A 104 -2.40 -6.99 -13.99
CA GLY A 104 -2.02 -5.90 -14.90
C GLY A 104 -2.05 -4.50 -14.28
N ASP A 105 -2.50 -4.33 -13.04
CA ASP A 105 -2.64 -3.02 -12.40
C ASP A 105 -1.60 -2.82 -11.28
N GLN A 106 -1.17 -1.56 -11.09
CA GLN A 106 -0.28 -1.21 -9.97
C GLN A 106 -1.02 -1.34 -8.63
N ASP A 107 -2.30 -0.95 -8.58
CA ASP A 107 -3.19 -1.11 -7.43
C ASP A 107 -4.17 -2.27 -7.67
N PHE A 108 -3.82 -3.45 -7.17
CA PHE A 108 -4.61 -4.66 -7.32
C PHE A 108 -5.97 -4.60 -6.62
N MET A 109 -6.09 -3.84 -5.51
CA MET A 109 -7.36 -3.67 -4.79
C MET A 109 -8.33 -2.77 -5.55
N ALA A 110 -7.84 -1.67 -6.11
CA ALA A 110 -8.63 -0.83 -7.00
C ALA A 110 -9.03 -1.57 -8.28
N ALA A 111 -8.16 -2.42 -8.83
CA ALA A 111 -8.47 -3.26 -9.99
C ALA A 111 -9.58 -4.28 -9.69
N LEU A 112 -9.55 -4.91 -8.51
CA LEU A 112 -10.62 -5.79 -8.04
C LEU A 112 -11.94 -5.04 -7.90
N GLY A 113 -11.90 -3.82 -7.36
CA GLY A 113 -13.07 -2.94 -7.20
C GLY A 113 -13.69 -2.48 -8.51
N ARG A 114 -12.95 -2.40 -9.61
CA ARG A 114 -13.52 -2.02 -10.93
C ARG A 114 -14.35 -3.12 -11.60
N ASP A 115 -14.28 -4.35 -11.13
CA ASP A 115 -15.01 -5.49 -11.70
C ASP A 115 -16.14 -5.97 -10.81
N GLN A 116 -17.06 -5.04 -10.50
CA GLN A 116 -18.21 -5.29 -9.65
C GLN A 116 -18.99 -6.56 -10.06
N GLN A 117 -19.25 -6.75 -11.35
CA GLN A 117 -20.07 -7.85 -11.85
C GLN A 117 -19.45 -9.21 -11.52
N ASN A 118 -18.16 -9.39 -11.77
CA ASN A 118 -17.47 -10.63 -11.47
C ASN A 118 -17.25 -10.83 -9.97
N LEU A 119 -16.99 -9.73 -9.21
CA LEU A 119 -16.84 -9.81 -7.77
C LEU A 119 -18.11 -10.32 -7.07
N LEU A 120 -19.29 -9.79 -7.45
CA LEU A 120 -20.58 -10.24 -6.91
C LEU A 120 -20.94 -11.65 -7.39
N ALA A 121 -20.69 -11.95 -8.67
CA ALA A 121 -20.99 -13.25 -9.27
C ALA A 121 -20.12 -14.38 -8.69
N LEU A 122 -18.94 -14.08 -8.15
CA LEU A 122 -18.02 -15.08 -7.57
C LEU A 122 -18.66 -15.87 -6.43
N THR A 123 -19.50 -15.23 -5.62
CA THR A 123 -20.16 -15.82 -4.44
C THR A 123 -21.68 -15.73 -4.53
N GLN A 124 -22.27 -15.34 -5.68
CA GLN A 124 -23.70 -15.07 -5.84
C GLN A 124 -24.25 -14.15 -4.75
N SER A 125 -23.55 -13.08 -4.44
CA SER A 125 -23.93 -12.10 -3.43
C SER A 125 -24.65 -10.89 -4.04
N ALA A 126 -25.49 -10.22 -3.25
CA ALA A 126 -26.17 -8.99 -3.66
C ALA A 126 -25.28 -7.77 -3.53
N GLY A 127 -24.34 -7.79 -2.56
CA GLY A 127 -23.37 -6.74 -2.28
C GLY A 127 -21.99 -7.27 -1.99
N ALA A 128 -20.96 -6.41 -2.16
CA ALA A 128 -19.60 -6.67 -1.75
C ALA A 128 -18.90 -5.38 -1.31
N ALA A 129 -17.98 -5.49 -0.37
CA ALA A 129 -17.13 -4.41 0.07
C ALA A 129 -15.66 -4.82 0.03
N ILE A 130 -14.79 -3.88 -0.37
CA ILE A 130 -13.34 -4.03 -0.32
C ILE A 130 -12.82 -2.98 0.65
N VAL A 131 -12.18 -3.41 1.73
CA VAL A 131 -11.56 -2.53 2.71
C VAL A 131 -10.06 -2.71 2.65
N HIS A 132 -9.32 -1.61 2.44
CA HIS A 132 -7.86 -1.64 2.37
C HIS A 132 -7.27 -0.31 2.82
N ARG A 133 -6.36 -0.33 3.80
CA ARG A 133 -5.66 0.86 4.34
C ARG A 133 -6.58 2.00 4.74
N GLY A 134 -7.76 1.69 5.28
CA GLY A 134 -8.75 2.67 5.70
C GLY A 134 -9.70 3.18 4.60
N GLU A 135 -9.46 2.80 3.35
CA GLU A 135 -10.40 3.05 2.25
C GLU A 135 -11.42 1.91 2.14
N CYS A 136 -12.64 2.24 1.77
CA CYS A 136 -13.73 1.29 1.60
C CYS A 136 -14.45 1.51 0.27
N ILE A 137 -14.46 0.49 -0.59
CA ILE A 137 -15.14 0.49 -1.88
C ILE A 137 -16.36 -0.42 -1.77
N LEU A 138 -17.55 0.08 -2.11
CA LEU A 138 -18.82 -0.64 -2.02
C LEU A 138 -19.38 -0.97 -3.40
N HIS A 139 -19.97 -2.18 -3.55
CA HIS A 139 -20.55 -2.67 -4.78
C HIS A 139 -21.89 -3.37 -4.54
N GLY A 140 -22.92 -3.03 -5.31
CA GLY A 140 -24.25 -3.63 -5.17
C GLY A 140 -24.98 -3.17 -3.91
N GLU A 141 -25.78 -4.06 -3.33
CA GLU A 141 -26.56 -3.81 -2.13
C GLU A 141 -25.71 -4.05 -0.88
N CYS A 142 -25.21 -2.97 -0.29
CA CYS A 142 -24.28 -3.00 0.85
C CYS A 142 -24.78 -2.16 2.03
N PRO A 143 -24.34 -2.47 3.26
CA PRO A 143 -24.41 -1.53 4.37
C PRO A 143 -23.65 -0.24 4.04
N ARG A 144 -23.91 0.84 4.77
CA ARG A 144 -23.18 2.11 4.61
C ARG A 144 -21.70 1.91 4.95
N GLN A 145 -20.85 2.75 4.37
CA GLN A 145 -19.39 2.67 4.59
C GLN A 145 -19.00 2.62 6.07
N GLU A 146 -19.64 3.45 6.90
CA GLU A 146 -19.39 3.47 8.36
C GLU A 146 -19.74 2.14 9.03
N GLN A 147 -20.85 1.52 8.60
CA GLN A 147 -21.30 0.22 9.13
C GLN A 147 -20.38 -0.92 8.69
N VAL A 148 -19.88 -0.87 7.45
CA VAL A 148 -18.86 -1.83 6.97
C VAL A 148 -17.56 -1.70 7.75
N MET A 149 -17.11 -0.48 8.03
CA MET A 149 -15.90 -0.27 8.85
C MET A 149 -16.08 -0.77 10.30
N GLN A 150 -17.25 -0.57 10.90
CA GLN A 150 -17.59 -1.14 12.22
C GLN A 150 -17.61 -2.67 12.18
N LEU A 151 -18.16 -3.25 11.11
CA LEU A 151 -18.15 -4.71 10.91
C LEU A 151 -16.73 -5.25 10.83
N VAL A 152 -15.85 -4.62 10.07
CA VAL A 152 -14.43 -5.00 9.97
C VAL A 152 -13.74 -4.95 11.33
N GLN A 153 -13.97 -3.90 12.13
CA GLN A 153 -13.43 -3.80 13.48
C GLN A 153 -13.95 -4.94 14.37
N TRP A 154 -15.25 -5.25 14.29
CA TRP A 154 -15.84 -6.37 15.05
C TRP A 154 -15.25 -7.72 14.61
N LEU A 155 -15.08 -7.97 13.30
CA LEU A 155 -14.47 -9.18 12.77
C LEU A 155 -13.00 -9.33 13.21
N THR A 156 -12.24 -8.25 13.23
CA THR A 156 -10.85 -8.22 13.68
C THR A 156 -10.72 -8.49 15.17
N ALA A 157 -11.64 -7.93 15.99
CA ALA A 157 -11.63 -8.11 17.45
C ALA A 157 -11.96 -9.54 17.89
N GLN A 158 -12.68 -10.31 17.09
CA GLN A 158 -13.10 -11.68 17.42
C GLN A 158 -11.98 -12.73 17.31
N GLN A 159 -10.75 -12.34 16.91
CA GLN A 159 -9.60 -13.25 16.78
C GLN A 159 -9.98 -14.60 16.13
N HIS A 160 -10.66 -14.57 15.02
CA HIS A 160 -10.96 -15.80 14.30
C HIS A 160 -9.64 -16.39 13.78
N ASP A 161 -9.33 -17.61 14.20
CA ASP A 161 -8.12 -18.36 13.77
C ASP A 161 -8.12 -18.73 12.27
N GLY A 162 -9.09 -18.21 11.51
CA GLY A 162 -9.31 -18.56 10.11
C GLY A 162 -9.21 -17.39 9.14
N ASP A 163 -8.73 -17.70 7.96
CA ASP A 163 -8.62 -16.78 6.82
C ASP A 163 -9.98 -16.42 6.19
N LEU A 164 -11.05 -17.13 6.58
CA LEU A 164 -12.42 -17.01 6.09
C LEU A 164 -13.40 -16.93 7.26
N ILE A 165 -14.23 -15.92 7.24
CA ILE A 165 -15.33 -15.74 8.20
C ILE A 165 -16.64 -15.86 7.43
N CYS A 166 -17.58 -16.67 7.94
CA CYS A 166 -18.80 -16.99 7.23
C CYS A 166 -19.97 -17.15 8.20
N THR A 167 -21.01 -16.33 8.03
CA THR A 167 -22.27 -16.48 8.75
C THR A 167 -23.46 -16.15 7.84
N ASP A 168 -24.58 -16.85 8.03
CA ASP A 168 -25.86 -16.57 7.36
C ASP A 168 -26.89 -15.88 8.29
N ARG A 169 -26.45 -15.54 9.54
CA ARG A 169 -27.28 -14.98 10.60
C ARG A 169 -26.57 -13.87 11.41
N LEU A 170 -25.85 -13.00 10.71
CA LEU A 170 -25.07 -11.93 11.30
C LEU A 170 -25.86 -11.12 12.38
N PRO A 171 -27.16 -10.73 12.17
CA PRO A 171 -27.90 -9.99 13.18
C PRO A 171 -28.19 -10.77 14.47
N LEU A 172 -27.99 -12.08 14.50
CA LEU A 172 -28.10 -12.92 15.70
C LEU A 172 -26.75 -13.09 16.42
N GLU A 173 -25.64 -12.76 15.76
CA GLU A 173 -24.28 -12.87 16.29
C GLU A 173 -23.72 -11.50 16.71
N TRP A 174 -24.23 -10.42 16.10
CA TRP A 174 -23.82 -9.04 16.34
C TRP A 174 -25.01 -8.08 16.29
N ASP A 175 -25.44 -7.56 17.43
CA ASP A 175 -26.65 -6.73 17.58
C ASP A 175 -26.64 -5.47 16.69
N ALA A 176 -25.46 -4.87 16.42
CA ALA A 176 -25.39 -3.69 15.57
C ALA A 176 -25.78 -3.99 14.10
N ALA A 177 -25.74 -5.25 13.67
CA ALA A 177 -26.13 -5.66 12.33
C ALA A 177 -27.65 -5.60 12.10
N ASP A 178 -28.48 -5.49 13.15
CA ASP A 178 -29.93 -5.30 13.00
C ASP A 178 -30.27 -4.04 12.17
N ALA A 179 -29.43 -3.01 12.25
CA ALA A 179 -29.64 -1.75 11.51
C ALA A 179 -29.53 -1.87 10.00
N PHE A 180 -28.98 -3.00 9.48
CA PHE A 180 -28.79 -3.26 8.05
C PHE A 180 -29.05 -4.74 7.68
N ALA A 181 -29.87 -5.42 8.47
CA ALA A 181 -30.23 -6.82 8.24
C ALA A 181 -30.91 -7.05 6.89
N ASP A 182 -31.62 -6.05 6.38
CA ASP A 182 -32.28 -6.06 5.07
C ASP A 182 -31.31 -6.27 3.90
N VAL A 183 -30.07 -5.78 4.01
CA VAL A 183 -29.03 -5.88 2.96
C VAL A 183 -27.91 -6.85 3.33
N ALA A 184 -27.66 -7.14 4.60
CA ALA A 184 -26.54 -7.96 5.05
C ALA A 184 -26.88 -8.84 6.28
N SER A 185 -27.87 -9.70 6.16
CA SER A 185 -28.11 -10.79 7.12
C SER A 185 -27.09 -11.90 7.05
N GLY A 186 -26.44 -12.10 5.87
CA GLY A 186 -25.34 -13.03 5.68
C GLY A 186 -24.07 -12.31 5.25
N VAL A 187 -22.94 -12.72 5.82
CA VAL A 187 -21.61 -12.22 5.49
C VAL A 187 -20.67 -13.38 5.20
N LEU A 188 -19.92 -13.25 4.12
CA LEU A 188 -18.73 -14.05 3.81
C LEU A 188 -17.55 -13.07 3.70
N ALA A 189 -16.50 -13.24 4.48
CA ALA A 189 -15.37 -12.32 4.51
C ALA A 189 -14.05 -13.08 4.44
N ILE A 190 -13.11 -12.58 3.64
CA ILE A 190 -11.72 -13.03 3.61
C ILE A 190 -10.79 -11.93 4.12
N SER A 191 -9.87 -12.29 5.01
CA SER A 191 -8.79 -11.42 5.47
C SER A 191 -7.56 -11.59 4.57
N ILE A 192 -7.07 -10.47 4.02
CA ILE A 192 -5.88 -10.45 3.15
C ILE A 192 -4.63 -10.15 3.96
N SER A 193 -4.74 -9.37 5.02
CA SER A 193 -3.64 -9.01 5.91
C SER A 193 -4.13 -8.94 7.36
N GLN A 194 -3.40 -9.60 8.26
CA GLN A 194 -3.66 -9.51 9.70
C GLN A 194 -3.05 -8.26 10.34
N ILE A 195 -2.08 -7.62 9.68
CA ILE A 195 -1.38 -6.43 10.18
C ILE A 195 -2.15 -5.14 9.82
N HIS A 196 -2.80 -5.16 8.66
CA HIS A 196 -3.63 -4.05 8.18
C HIS A 196 -5.03 -4.58 7.95
N ASP A 197 -6.04 -3.85 8.39
CA ASP A 197 -7.46 -4.18 8.19
C ASP A 197 -7.79 -4.20 6.70
N SER A 198 -7.43 -5.33 6.04
CA SER A 198 -7.64 -5.53 4.61
C SER A 198 -8.53 -6.73 4.39
N PHE A 199 -9.77 -6.46 3.98
CA PHE A 199 -10.82 -7.44 3.83
C PHE A 199 -11.51 -7.32 2.47
N VAL A 200 -11.97 -8.46 1.95
CA VAL A 200 -13.03 -8.52 0.94
C VAL A 200 -14.23 -9.19 1.59
N LEU A 201 -15.37 -8.50 1.57
CA LEU A 201 -16.61 -8.95 2.18
C LEU A 201 -17.69 -9.10 1.10
N TRP A 202 -18.53 -10.10 1.24
CA TRP A 202 -19.71 -10.29 0.43
C TRP A 202 -20.95 -10.35 1.32
N PHE A 203 -22.04 -9.77 0.86
CA PHE A 203 -23.29 -9.61 1.59
C PHE A 203 -24.43 -10.32 0.90
N ARG A 204 -25.27 -11.00 1.70
CA ARG A 204 -26.57 -11.53 1.29
C ARG A 204 -27.67 -10.91 2.13
N PRO A 205 -28.77 -10.45 1.50
CA PRO A 205 -29.90 -9.85 2.19
C PRO A 205 -30.65 -10.88 3.04
N GLU A 206 -31.50 -10.36 3.94
CA GLU A 206 -32.48 -11.17 4.67
C GLU A 206 -33.41 -11.92 3.72
N VAL A 207 -33.67 -13.18 4.02
CA VAL A 207 -34.67 -13.97 3.33
C VAL A 207 -35.75 -14.40 4.29
N VAL A 208 -36.90 -13.73 4.22
CA VAL A 208 -38.07 -14.12 5.01
C VAL A 208 -38.65 -15.42 4.48
N ARG A 209 -38.47 -16.52 5.21
CA ARG A 209 -39.00 -17.83 4.84
C ARG A 209 -40.18 -18.18 5.74
N THR A 210 -41.28 -18.56 5.12
CA THR A 210 -42.40 -19.20 5.82
C THR A 210 -42.31 -20.70 5.66
N VAL A 211 -41.88 -21.38 6.70
CA VAL A 211 -41.85 -22.84 6.74
C VAL A 211 -43.21 -23.33 7.22
N ARG A 212 -43.85 -24.20 6.42
CA ARG A 212 -45.11 -24.86 6.77
C ARG A 212 -44.81 -26.25 7.29
N TRP A 213 -45.18 -26.49 8.54
CA TRP A 213 -45.07 -27.79 9.16
C TRP A 213 -46.44 -28.46 9.24
N GLY A 214 -46.50 -29.77 9.04
CA GLY A 214 -47.72 -30.56 9.36
C GLY A 214 -47.86 -30.75 10.87
N GLY A 215 -48.22 -29.68 11.59
CA GLY A 215 -48.26 -29.58 13.03
C GLY A 215 -47.07 -28.87 13.66
N ASP A 216 -47.19 -28.34 14.89
CA ASP A 216 -46.12 -27.62 15.61
C ASP A 216 -44.89 -28.55 15.79
N PRO A 217 -43.70 -28.19 15.29
CA PRO A 217 -42.49 -29.00 15.44
C PRO A 217 -41.96 -28.99 16.90
N ARG A 218 -42.35 -28.02 17.71
CA ARG A 218 -41.97 -27.94 19.11
C ARG A 218 -42.72 -28.96 19.92
N LYS A 219 -42.06 -30.07 20.30
CA LYS A 219 -42.60 -31.01 21.28
C LYS A 219 -42.26 -30.43 22.67
N GLU A 220 -43.26 -30.11 23.45
CA GLU A 220 -43.05 -29.96 24.88
C GLU A 220 -42.62 -31.33 25.42
N ASP A 221 -41.50 -31.37 26.12
CA ASP A 221 -41.00 -32.57 26.79
C ASP A 221 -41.84 -32.77 28.05
N THR A 222 -43.01 -33.38 27.85
CA THR A 222 -43.99 -33.59 28.94
C THR A 222 -43.66 -34.79 29.82
N GLY A 223 -42.52 -35.50 29.56
CA GLY A 223 -42.14 -36.71 30.27
C GLY A 223 -43.12 -37.88 30.09
N LEU A 224 -44.13 -37.74 29.25
CA LEU A 224 -45.11 -38.77 28.91
C LEU A 224 -44.62 -39.69 27.80
N PRO A 225 -45.09 -40.96 27.74
CA PRO A 225 -44.75 -41.84 26.62
C PRO A 225 -45.05 -41.22 25.27
N LEU A 226 -44.20 -41.47 24.28
CA LEU A 226 -44.34 -40.98 22.89
C LEU A 226 -45.80 -41.22 22.40
N SER A 227 -46.57 -40.14 22.25
CA SER A 227 -47.91 -40.19 21.67
C SER A 227 -47.88 -39.69 20.23
N PRO A 228 -48.65 -40.31 19.31
CA PRO A 228 -48.73 -39.85 17.93
C PRO A 228 -49.46 -38.50 17.88
N ARG A 229 -49.06 -37.65 16.92
CA ARG A 229 -49.75 -36.38 16.66
C ARG A 229 -51.25 -36.61 16.40
N THR A 230 -52.08 -35.78 17.00
CA THR A 230 -53.53 -35.79 16.87
C THR A 230 -54.02 -34.71 15.89
N SER A 231 -53.23 -33.65 15.66
CA SER A 231 -53.57 -32.58 14.74
C SER A 231 -52.47 -32.45 13.65
N PHE A 232 -52.91 -32.32 12.41
CA PHE A 232 -52.09 -32.10 11.20
C PHE A 232 -52.37 -30.70 10.64
N GLU A 233 -52.94 -29.79 11.38
CA GLU A 233 -53.09 -28.40 10.97
C GLU A 233 -51.76 -27.76 10.67
N GLY A 234 -51.70 -27.03 9.54
CA GLY A 234 -50.48 -26.41 9.09
C GLY A 234 -50.00 -25.33 10.08
N TRP A 235 -48.87 -25.59 10.71
CA TRP A 235 -48.17 -24.60 11.54
C TRP A 235 -47.20 -23.81 10.65
N LYS A 236 -47.19 -22.47 10.81
CA LYS A 236 -46.34 -21.59 10.03
C LYS A 236 -45.29 -20.96 10.92
N GLU A 237 -44.04 -21.15 10.56
CA GLU A 237 -42.93 -20.47 11.20
C GLU A 237 -42.31 -19.47 10.23
N THR A 238 -42.19 -18.22 10.66
CA THR A 238 -41.54 -17.20 9.89
C THR A 238 -40.13 -17.04 10.44
N VAL A 239 -39.15 -17.46 9.65
CA VAL A 239 -37.75 -17.28 9.95
C VAL A 239 -37.33 -15.93 9.41
N ARG A 240 -36.75 -15.09 10.26
CA ARG A 240 -36.22 -13.76 9.95
C ARG A 240 -34.76 -13.63 10.40
N ARG A 241 -34.06 -12.57 10.01
CA ARG A 241 -32.68 -12.27 10.38
C ARG A 241 -31.67 -13.30 9.88
N GLN A 242 -31.99 -13.96 8.78
CA GLN A 242 -31.13 -14.93 8.13
C GLN A 242 -31.11 -14.73 6.62
N SER A 243 -29.97 -14.96 6.01
CA SER A 243 -29.81 -14.97 4.56
C SER A 243 -29.95 -16.39 3.99
N LEU A 244 -29.75 -16.52 2.67
CA LEU A 244 -29.41 -17.80 2.08
C LEU A 244 -28.05 -18.27 2.61
N PRO A 245 -27.91 -19.55 3.00
CA PRO A 245 -26.64 -20.08 3.50
C PRO A 245 -25.56 -20.03 2.43
N TRP A 246 -24.32 -19.83 2.86
CA TRP A 246 -23.15 -19.93 2.00
C TRP A 246 -22.81 -21.40 1.77
N ASN A 247 -22.84 -21.84 0.52
CA ASN A 247 -22.51 -23.20 0.18
C ASN A 247 -20.98 -23.43 0.16
N GLU A 248 -20.56 -24.68 -0.03
CA GLU A 248 -19.15 -25.06 -0.08
C GLU A 248 -18.42 -24.39 -1.25
N VAL A 249 -19.08 -24.28 -2.40
CA VAL A 249 -18.51 -23.65 -3.62
C VAL A 249 -18.26 -22.15 -3.41
N ASP A 250 -19.13 -21.44 -2.70
CA ASP A 250 -18.94 -20.03 -2.36
C ASP A 250 -17.70 -19.83 -1.46
N ARG A 251 -17.55 -20.69 -0.45
CA ARG A 251 -16.41 -20.65 0.49
C ARG A 251 -15.10 -20.98 -0.19
N ASP A 252 -15.08 -22.04 -1.00
CA ASP A 252 -13.92 -22.44 -1.78
C ASP A 252 -13.48 -21.32 -2.72
N ALA A 253 -14.42 -20.71 -3.45
CA ALA A 253 -14.14 -19.62 -4.38
C ALA A 253 -13.55 -18.38 -3.66
N ALA A 254 -14.04 -18.05 -2.47
CA ALA A 254 -13.50 -16.95 -1.66
C ALA A 254 -12.07 -17.25 -1.18
N LEU A 255 -11.82 -18.46 -0.68
CA LEU A 255 -10.48 -18.89 -0.23
C LEU A 255 -9.47 -18.94 -1.39
N GLU A 256 -9.88 -19.46 -2.55
CA GLU A 256 -9.03 -19.46 -3.73
C GLU A 256 -8.70 -18.05 -4.21
N LEU A 257 -9.67 -17.11 -4.18
CA LEU A 257 -9.42 -15.70 -4.48
C LEU A 257 -8.42 -15.11 -3.48
N ARG A 258 -8.59 -15.35 -2.19
CA ARG A 258 -7.67 -14.91 -1.15
C ARG A 258 -6.24 -15.39 -1.40
N ALA A 259 -6.07 -16.69 -1.63
CA ALA A 259 -4.76 -17.28 -1.90
C ALA A 259 -4.08 -16.61 -3.10
N ALA A 260 -4.83 -16.37 -4.15
CA ALA A 260 -4.31 -15.71 -5.34
C ALA A 260 -3.96 -14.22 -5.12
N ILE A 261 -4.75 -13.48 -4.31
CA ILE A 261 -4.43 -12.11 -3.90
C ILE A 261 -3.11 -12.09 -3.12
N VAL A 262 -2.96 -12.97 -2.15
CA VAL A 262 -1.74 -13.08 -1.32
C VAL A 262 -0.52 -13.40 -2.20
N ASP A 263 -0.64 -14.31 -3.17
CA ASP A 263 0.44 -14.63 -4.11
C ASP A 263 0.86 -13.42 -4.97
N ILE A 264 -0.12 -12.64 -5.46
CA ILE A 264 0.16 -11.40 -6.21
C ILE A 264 0.90 -10.38 -5.32
N VAL A 265 0.46 -10.21 -4.07
CA VAL A 265 1.08 -9.27 -3.12
C VAL A 265 2.51 -9.67 -2.81
N LEU A 266 2.75 -10.96 -2.52
CA LEU A 266 4.08 -11.49 -2.25
C LEU A 266 5.02 -11.30 -3.43
N ARG A 267 4.58 -11.64 -4.64
CA ARG A 267 5.39 -11.47 -5.86
C ARG A 267 5.77 -10.00 -6.09
N LYS A 268 4.83 -9.07 -5.94
CA LYS A 268 5.13 -7.63 -6.04
C LYS A 268 6.12 -7.15 -4.97
N ALA A 269 6.00 -7.66 -3.75
CA ALA A 269 6.94 -7.34 -2.67
C ALA A 269 8.37 -7.86 -2.98
N GLU A 270 8.50 -9.07 -3.53
CA GLU A 270 9.78 -9.63 -3.96
C GLU A 270 10.40 -8.84 -5.12
N GLU A 271 9.61 -8.46 -6.12
CA GLU A 271 10.06 -7.60 -7.23
C GLU A 271 10.57 -6.24 -6.73
N MET A 272 9.83 -5.60 -5.81
CA MET A 272 10.24 -4.32 -5.20
C MET A 272 11.52 -4.48 -4.38
N ALA A 273 11.67 -5.56 -3.62
CA ALA A 273 12.89 -5.83 -2.85
C ALA A 273 14.10 -6.02 -3.79
N ALA A 274 13.94 -6.78 -4.87
CA ALA A 274 15.00 -7.00 -5.86
C ALA A 274 15.41 -5.68 -6.57
N LEU A 275 14.44 -4.86 -6.98
CA LEU A 275 14.70 -3.54 -7.58
C LEU A 275 15.42 -2.61 -6.60
N ASN A 276 15.02 -2.61 -5.33
CA ASN A 276 15.67 -1.78 -4.31
C ASN A 276 17.12 -2.22 -4.07
N GLU A 277 17.38 -3.53 -4.04
CA GLU A 277 18.74 -4.07 -3.92
C GLU A 277 19.61 -3.68 -5.13
N GLN A 278 19.05 -3.77 -6.35
CA GLN A 278 19.73 -3.36 -7.56
C GLN A 278 20.05 -1.85 -7.57
N LEU A 279 19.10 -1.00 -7.13
CA LEU A 279 19.34 0.44 -6.99
C LEU A 279 20.43 0.75 -5.98
N LEU A 280 20.43 0.09 -4.84
CA LEU A 280 21.46 0.26 -3.81
C LEU A 280 22.85 -0.17 -4.31
N ARG A 281 22.92 -1.26 -5.05
CA ARG A 281 24.17 -1.76 -5.65
C ARG A 281 24.69 -0.79 -6.71
N SER A 282 23.85 -0.37 -7.67
CA SER A 282 24.23 0.59 -8.70
C SER A 282 24.68 1.92 -8.10
N ASN A 283 24.03 2.38 -7.02
CA ASN A 283 24.43 3.59 -6.34
C ASN A 283 25.82 3.46 -5.69
N LYS A 284 26.12 2.31 -5.04
CA LYS A 284 27.47 2.04 -4.48
C LYS A 284 28.55 1.95 -5.57
N GLU A 285 28.24 1.32 -6.71
CA GLU A 285 29.18 1.22 -7.83
C GLU A 285 29.50 2.61 -8.41
N LEU A 286 28.49 3.48 -8.57
CA LEU A 286 28.68 4.87 -9.01
C LEU A 286 29.52 5.66 -8.01
N GLU A 287 29.40 5.38 -6.72
CA GLU A 287 30.20 5.97 -5.65
C GLU A 287 31.69 5.62 -5.79
N ALA A 288 31.95 4.31 -5.85
CA ALA A 288 33.30 3.82 -5.96
C ALA A 288 33.99 4.35 -7.21
N PHE A 289 33.25 4.39 -8.32
CA PHE A 289 33.73 4.96 -9.59
C PHE A 289 34.09 6.46 -9.45
N SER A 290 33.16 7.25 -8.89
CA SER A 290 33.40 8.70 -8.71
C SER A 290 34.61 8.99 -7.83
N TYR A 291 34.79 8.19 -6.76
CA TYR A 291 35.95 8.32 -5.87
C TYR A 291 37.26 7.96 -6.59
N SER A 292 37.28 6.81 -7.29
CA SER A 292 38.48 6.35 -7.98
C SER A 292 38.89 7.33 -9.07
N VAL A 293 37.97 7.76 -9.93
CA VAL A 293 38.26 8.69 -11.02
C VAL A 293 38.83 10.02 -10.50
N SER A 294 38.26 10.55 -9.44
CA SER A 294 38.75 11.82 -8.90
C SER A 294 40.12 11.70 -8.22
N HIS A 295 40.38 10.58 -7.51
CA HIS A 295 41.72 10.31 -7.00
C HIS A 295 42.76 10.22 -8.11
N ASP A 296 42.42 9.51 -9.19
CA ASP A 296 43.36 9.26 -10.31
C ASP A 296 43.57 10.50 -11.18
N LEU A 297 42.60 11.43 -11.21
CA LEU A 297 42.77 12.72 -11.90
C LEU A 297 43.55 13.75 -11.08
N ARG A 298 43.54 13.70 -9.75
CA ARG A 298 44.25 14.65 -8.88
C ARG A 298 45.79 14.54 -9.05
N ALA A 299 46.32 13.32 -9.21
CA ALA A 299 47.76 13.09 -9.31
C ALA A 299 48.40 13.76 -10.57
N PRO A 300 47.88 13.58 -11.81
CA PRO A 300 48.40 14.27 -12.95
C PRO A 300 48.37 15.81 -12.88
N PHE A 301 47.28 16.39 -12.34
CA PHE A 301 47.20 17.85 -12.19
C PHE A 301 48.27 18.38 -11.22
N ARG A 302 48.47 17.71 -10.13
CA ARG A 302 49.55 18.07 -9.16
C ARG A 302 50.93 17.93 -9.81
N HIS A 303 51.17 16.93 -10.65
CA HIS A 303 52.43 16.80 -11.37
C HIS A 303 52.64 17.94 -12.39
N ILE A 304 51.57 18.33 -13.12
CA ILE A 304 51.66 19.45 -14.09
C ILE A 304 52.05 20.74 -13.35
N VAL A 305 51.37 21.05 -12.22
CA VAL A 305 51.72 22.22 -11.40
C VAL A 305 53.19 22.15 -10.93
N GLY A 306 53.59 21.01 -10.31
CA GLY A 306 54.93 20.86 -9.75
C GLY A 306 56.05 20.95 -10.83
N TYR A 307 55.85 20.33 -11.98
CA TYR A 307 56.86 20.45 -13.07
C TYR A 307 56.90 21.87 -13.68
N SER A 308 55.74 22.55 -13.76
CA SER A 308 55.69 23.93 -14.22
C SER A 308 56.43 24.87 -13.26
N GLU A 309 56.24 24.69 -11.94
CA GLU A 309 56.94 25.42 -10.90
C GLU A 309 58.48 25.16 -10.94
N LEU A 310 58.88 23.89 -11.10
CA LEU A 310 60.28 23.54 -11.25
C LEU A 310 60.91 24.17 -12.51
N LEU A 311 60.19 24.21 -13.61
CA LEU A 311 60.62 24.88 -14.83
C LEU A 311 60.70 26.38 -14.64
N TRP A 312 59.77 27.00 -13.93
CA TRP A 312 59.84 28.42 -13.57
C TRP A 312 61.05 28.72 -12.71
N ALA A 313 61.33 27.90 -11.69
CA ALA A 313 62.50 28.07 -10.83
C ALA A 313 63.80 27.87 -11.56
N ALA A 314 63.90 26.94 -12.50
CA ALA A 314 65.15 26.62 -13.21
C ALA A 314 65.46 27.53 -14.42
N ALA A 315 64.44 28.08 -15.07
CA ALA A 315 64.59 28.82 -16.33
C ALA A 315 63.89 30.18 -16.37
N GLY A 316 63.17 30.61 -15.30
CA GLY A 316 62.29 31.79 -15.29
C GLY A 316 62.99 33.10 -15.67
N GLU A 317 64.31 33.28 -15.32
CA GLU A 317 65.09 34.42 -15.75
C GLU A 317 65.45 34.43 -17.22
N ARG A 318 65.41 33.27 -17.89
CA ARG A 318 65.75 33.10 -19.32
C ARG A 318 64.51 33.09 -20.21
N LEU A 319 63.33 33.00 -19.65
CA LEU A 319 62.06 32.99 -20.37
C LEU A 319 61.63 34.41 -20.75
N ASN A 320 61.12 34.59 -21.95
CA ASN A 320 60.49 35.82 -22.38
C ASN A 320 59.08 35.97 -21.76
N ASP A 321 58.47 37.16 -21.86
CA ASP A 321 57.18 37.46 -21.26
C ASP A 321 56.00 36.59 -21.81
N SER A 322 56.11 36.10 -23.04
CA SER A 322 55.11 35.20 -23.61
C SER A 322 55.26 33.79 -23.05
N GLU A 323 56.47 33.28 -22.87
CA GLU A 323 56.77 31.97 -22.32
C GLU A 323 56.38 31.93 -20.82
N LYS A 324 56.63 33.00 -20.09
CA LYS A 324 56.13 33.12 -18.69
C LYS A 324 54.62 33.05 -18.63
N ARG A 325 53.91 33.81 -19.46
CA ARG A 325 52.45 33.74 -19.55
C ARG A 325 51.93 32.35 -19.90
N TYR A 326 52.61 31.60 -20.75
CA TYR A 326 52.20 30.20 -21.06
C TYR A 326 52.34 29.30 -19.84
N LEU A 327 53.41 29.44 -19.05
CA LEU A 327 53.63 28.68 -17.84
C LEU A 327 52.54 29.03 -16.77
N ASP A 328 52.28 30.33 -16.58
CA ASP A 328 51.24 30.78 -15.67
C ASP A 328 49.87 30.19 -16.09
N THR A 329 49.51 30.26 -17.38
CA THR A 329 48.27 29.69 -17.91
C THR A 329 48.19 28.17 -17.68
N ILE A 330 49.30 27.43 -17.84
CA ILE A 330 49.36 25.99 -17.56
C ILE A 330 49.13 25.70 -16.09
N VAL A 331 49.76 26.44 -15.19
CA VAL A 331 49.59 26.28 -13.74
C VAL A 331 48.15 26.59 -13.32
N GLU A 332 47.62 27.73 -13.75
CA GLU A 332 46.25 28.14 -13.47
C GLU A 332 45.20 27.12 -13.97
N SER A 333 45.41 26.62 -15.22
CA SER A 333 44.52 25.62 -15.80
C SER A 333 44.56 24.30 -15.03
N ALA A 334 45.76 23.84 -14.63
CA ALA A 334 45.89 22.59 -13.87
C ALA A 334 45.33 22.71 -12.46
N GLN A 335 45.52 23.86 -11.79
CA GLN A 335 44.95 24.15 -10.48
C GLN A 335 43.39 24.22 -10.55
N SER A 336 42.87 24.91 -11.57
CA SER A 336 41.42 25.00 -11.79
C SER A 336 40.80 23.62 -12.05
N ALA A 337 41.46 22.79 -12.85
CA ALA A 337 41.02 21.41 -13.09
C ALA A 337 41.04 20.55 -11.81
N GLY A 338 42.10 20.72 -10.99
CA GLY A 338 42.16 20.05 -9.68
C GLY A 338 41.06 20.45 -8.75
N THR A 339 40.75 21.75 -8.62
CA THR A 339 39.62 22.27 -7.81
C THR A 339 38.28 21.74 -8.31
N LEU A 340 38.09 21.68 -9.62
CA LEU A 340 36.85 21.16 -10.25
C LEU A 340 36.61 19.68 -9.90
N VAL A 341 37.69 18.86 -9.89
CA VAL A 341 37.61 17.46 -9.45
C VAL A 341 37.29 17.33 -7.97
N ASP A 342 37.89 18.16 -7.12
CA ASP A 342 37.63 18.17 -5.66
C ASP A 342 36.20 18.62 -5.37
N ASP A 343 35.68 19.62 -6.05
CA ASP A 343 34.29 20.08 -5.95
C ASP A 343 33.31 19.02 -6.40
N LEU A 344 33.60 18.29 -7.49
CA LEU A 344 32.78 17.19 -7.98
C LEU A 344 32.71 16.03 -6.97
N LEU A 345 33.86 15.67 -6.34
CA LEU A 345 33.89 14.69 -5.26
C LEU A 345 33.04 15.12 -4.09
N SER A 346 33.23 16.35 -3.63
CA SER A 346 32.48 16.94 -2.51
C SER A 346 30.98 16.93 -2.81
N PHE A 347 30.60 17.31 -4.04
CA PHE A 347 29.22 17.22 -4.52
C PHE A 347 28.68 15.79 -4.47
N SER A 348 29.44 14.80 -4.96
CA SER A 348 29.05 13.39 -4.92
C SER A 348 28.86 12.87 -3.49
N GLN A 349 29.77 13.19 -2.56
CA GLN A 349 29.76 12.72 -1.18
C GLN A 349 28.69 13.39 -0.31
N MET A 350 28.39 14.67 -0.54
CA MET A 350 27.36 15.41 0.24
C MET A 350 25.96 14.80 0.15
N GLY A 351 25.65 14.04 -0.90
CA GLY A 351 24.36 13.36 -1.02
C GLY A 351 24.12 12.25 0.00
N ARG A 352 25.13 11.78 0.75
CA ARG A 352 25.17 10.47 1.40
C ARG A 352 25.54 10.46 2.86
N SER A 353 26.29 11.49 3.35
CA SER A 353 26.65 11.60 4.76
C SER A 353 25.38 11.62 5.61
N THR A 354 25.36 10.86 6.71
CA THR A 354 24.28 10.96 7.71
C THR A 354 24.20 12.40 8.20
N MET A 355 23.03 13.01 8.09
CA MET A 355 22.81 14.40 8.46
C MET A 355 22.67 14.49 9.97
N GLY A 356 23.62 15.14 10.64
CA GLY A 356 23.60 15.39 12.07
C GLY A 356 22.87 16.70 12.38
N GLN A 357 21.55 16.66 12.55
CA GLN A 357 20.78 17.87 12.88
C GLN A 357 20.96 18.24 14.35
N ILE A 358 21.49 19.43 14.59
CA ILE A 358 21.60 20.05 15.92
C ILE A 358 21.04 21.47 15.92
N SER A 359 20.63 21.96 17.10
CA SER A 359 20.23 23.38 17.25
C SER A 359 21.46 24.28 17.17
N MET A 360 21.56 25.06 16.12
CA MET A 360 22.71 25.92 15.87
C MET A 360 22.33 27.39 15.74
N ASP A 361 23.25 28.25 16.12
CA ASP A 361 23.14 29.71 16.02
C ASP A 361 23.64 30.15 14.64
N MET A 362 22.74 30.67 13.81
CA MET A 362 23.07 31.12 12.46
C MET A 362 23.90 32.38 12.43
N THR A 363 23.76 33.26 13.44
CA THR A 363 24.58 34.46 13.56
C THR A 363 26.03 34.10 13.76
N ALA A 364 26.32 33.21 14.73
CA ALA A 364 27.67 32.74 15.02
C ALA A 364 28.30 32.05 13.80
N LEU A 365 27.55 31.24 13.08
CA LEU A 365 28.02 30.56 11.87
C LEU A 365 28.39 31.53 10.76
N VAL A 366 27.54 32.51 10.47
CA VAL A 366 27.80 33.54 9.45
C VAL A 366 29.02 34.37 9.78
N GLN A 367 29.14 34.78 11.06
CA GLN A 367 30.31 35.56 11.53
C GLN A 367 31.63 34.78 11.40
N ASP A 368 31.63 33.47 11.72
CA ASP A 368 32.80 32.62 11.60
C ASP A 368 33.22 32.45 10.11
N VAL A 369 32.26 32.24 9.22
CA VAL A 369 32.54 32.15 7.77
C VAL A 369 33.02 33.48 7.24
N ARG A 370 32.36 34.58 7.59
CA ARG A 370 32.78 35.93 7.21
C ARG A 370 34.21 36.22 7.62
N HIS A 371 34.58 35.98 8.91
CA HIS A 371 35.91 36.23 9.41
C HIS A 371 37.00 35.50 8.61
N LYS A 372 36.73 34.25 8.20
CA LYS A 372 37.66 33.50 7.33
C LYS A 372 37.82 34.12 5.95
N LEU A 373 36.69 34.53 5.35
CA LEU A 373 36.71 35.19 4.04
C LEU A 373 37.36 36.55 4.08
N ASP A 374 37.18 37.35 5.16
CA ASP A 374 37.86 38.63 5.33
C ASP A 374 39.39 38.47 5.40
N MET A 375 39.92 37.38 5.98
CA MET A 375 41.35 37.06 5.95
C MET A 375 41.85 36.60 4.58
N GLU A 376 41.02 35.87 3.82
CA GLU A 376 41.38 35.39 2.49
C GLU A 376 41.41 36.49 1.43
N TYR A 377 40.56 37.53 1.61
CA TYR A 377 40.46 38.70 0.72
C TYR A 377 41.03 39.97 1.37
N GLU A 378 42.22 39.87 2.02
CA GLU A 378 42.89 40.99 2.64
C GLU A 378 43.05 42.21 1.71
N GLY A 379 42.72 43.41 2.20
CA GLY A 379 42.88 44.69 1.47
C GLY A 379 41.60 45.19 0.83
N ARG A 380 40.47 44.47 0.91
CA ARG A 380 39.17 44.96 0.43
C ARG A 380 38.28 45.45 1.59
N THR A 381 37.79 46.68 1.47
CA THR A 381 36.81 47.21 2.44
C THR A 381 35.39 46.99 1.90
N ILE A 382 34.67 46.02 2.49
CA ILE A 382 33.30 45.68 2.13
C ILE A 382 32.36 46.15 3.24
N ALA A 383 31.28 46.81 2.91
CA ALA A 383 30.23 47.19 3.85
C ALA A 383 29.32 45.99 4.13
N TRP A 384 29.48 45.39 5.33
CA TRP A 384 28.67 44.26 5.77
C TRP A 384 27.47 44.69 6.60
N THR A 385 26.30 44.12 6.28
CA THR A 385 25.10 44.20 7.12
C THR A 385 24.69 42.79 7.52
N VAL A 386 24.88 42.41 8.76
CA VAL A 386 24.53 41.08 9.30
C VAL A 386 23.70 41.28 10.57
N PRO A 387 22.36 41.13 10.50
CA PRO A 387 21.50 41.22 11.67
C PRO A 387 21.61 39.96 12.53
N ASN A 388 20.93 39.96 13.67
CA ASN A 388 20.78 38.75 14.47
C ASN A 388 19.91 37.76 13.71
N LEU A 389 20.42 36.54 13.49
CA LEU A 389 19.73 35.44 12.80
C LEU A 389 19.21 34.43 13.84
N PRO A 390 18.14 33.70 13.50
CA PRO A 390 17.55 32.71 14.42
C PRO A 390 18.44 31.49 14.61
N ARG A 391 18.10 30.70 15.62
CA ARG A 391 18.59 29.33 15.75
C ARG A 391 17.76 28.41 14.89
N VAL A 392 18.39 27.40 14.25
CA VAL A 392 17.73 26.40 13.42
C VAL A 392 18.22 24.99 13.71
N GLN A 393 17.44 23.99 13.40
CA GLN A 393 17.85 22.58 13.44
C GLN A 393 18.46 22.20 12.09
N ALA A 394 19.77 21.99 12.04
CA ALA A 394 20.46 21.70 10.79
C ALA A 394 21.83 21.03 11.03
N ASP A 395 22.46 20.57 9.98
CA ASP A 395 23.85 20.08 10.00
C ASP A 395 24.83 21.25 9.89
N PRO A 396 25.68 21.48 10.92
CA PRO A 396 26.62 22.63 10.95
C PRO A 396 27.63 22.60 9.82
N GLY A 397 28.16 21.44 9.47
CA GLY A 397 29.14 21.28 8.39
C GLY A 397 28.54 21.64 7.03
N MET A 398 27.35 21.16 6.76
CA MET A 398 26.64 21.44 5.51
C MET A 398 26.23 22.92 5.40
N LEU A 399 25.66 23.51 6.46
CA LEU A 399 25.29 24.93 6.42
C LEU A 399 26.50 25.88 6.37
N ARG A 400 27.62 25.48 6.94
CA ARG A 400 28.89 26.24 6.76
C ARG A 400 29.24 26.32 5.27
N LEU A 401 29.13 25.23 4.51
CA LEU A 401 29.37 25.23 3.08
C LEU A 401 28.36 26.10 2.31
N VAL A 402 27.09 26.11 2.72
CA VAL A 402 26.08 27.00 2.11
C VAL A 402 26.51 28.46 2.27
N TRP A 403 26.79 28.89 3.50
CA TRP A 403 27.21 30.28 3.75
C TRP A 403 28.53 30.62 3.05
N GLN A 404 29.50 29.72 3.06
CA GLN A 404 30.78 29.92 2.37
C GLN A 404 30.57 30.14 0.86
N ASN A 405 29.76 29.33 0.20
CA ASN A 405 29.49 29.48 -1.22
C ASN A 405 28.74 30.79 -1.51
N LEU A 406 27.73 31.15 -0.73
CA LEU A 406 26.95 32.35 -0.98
C LEU A 406 27.76 33.63 -0.69
N LEU A 407 28.50 33.67 0.43
CA LEU A 407 29.30 34.86 0.81
C LEU A 407 30.51 35.02 -0.10
N SER A 408 31.24 33.96 -0.46
CA SER A 408 32.35 34.04 -1.40
C SER A 408 31.89 34.51 -2.79
N ASN A 409 30.71 34.07 -3.24
CA ASN A 409 30.12 34.59 -4.47
C ASN A 409 29.82 36.08 -4.39
N ALA A 410 29.23 36.56 -3.29
CA ALA A 410 28.92 37.97 -3.09
C ALA A 410 30.19 38.83 -3.08
N ILE A 411 31.28 38.36 -2.42
CA ILE A 411 32.60 39.03 -2.45
C ILE A 411 33.17 39.09 -3.87
N LYS A 412 33.13 37.96 -4.57
CA LYS A 412 33.66 37.82 -5.93
C LYS A 412 32.93 38.75 -6.92
N PHE A 413 31.63 38.73 -6.94
CA PHE A 413 30.84 39.50 -7.92
C PHE A 413 30.75 41.01 -7.63
N THR A 414 31.18 41.45 -6.44
CA THR A 414 31.35 42.86 -6.11
C THR A 414 32.77 43.38 -6.35
N ARG A 415 33.68 42.60 -7.00
CA ARG A 415 35.09 42.96 -7.18
C ARG A 415 35.27 44.31 -7.84
N ASP A 416 34.49 44.61 -8.84
CA ASP A 416 34.61 45.84 -9.65
C ASP A 416 33.66 46.95 -9.20
N THR A 417 32.99 46.77 -8.05
CA THR A 417 32.07 47.78 -7.49
C THR A 417 32.82 48.79 -6.62
N ALA A 418 32.57 50.09 -6.86
CA ALA A 418 33.26 51.16 -6.16
C ALA A 418 33.03 51.19 -4.64
N HIS A 419 31.82 50.81 -4.22
CA HIS A 419 31.40 50.72 -2.81
C HIS A 419 30.73 49.35 -2.60
N PRO A 420 31.50 48.25 -2.44
CA PRO A 420 30.95 46.92 -2.28
C PRO A 420 30.17 46.80 -0.99
N ALA A 421 28.91 46.33 -1.08
CA ALA A 421 28.04 46.13 0.05
C ALA A 421 27.41 44.73 -0.04
N ILE A 422 27.44 44.00 1.09
CA ILE A 422 26.85 42.68 1.22
C ILE A 422 25.94 42.68 2.43
N GLU A 423 24.67 42.30 2.20
CA GLU A 423 23.65 42.15 3.22
C GLU A 423 23.27 40.70 3.41
N VAL A 424 23.31 40.22 4.63
CA VAL A 424 22.69 38.95 5.05
C VAL A 424 21.40 39.27 5.74
N GLY A 425 20.34 38.54 5.44
CA GLY A 425 19.06 38.78 6.10
C GLY A 425 18.28 37.52 6.35
N HIS A 426 17.18 37.68 7.09
CA HIS A 426 16.28 36.62 7.46
C HIS A 426 14.86 37.16 7.61
N TYR A 427 13.89 36.36 7.21
CA TYR A 427 12.48 36.52 7.59
C TYR A 427 11.81 35.14 7.80
N ARG A 428 10.70 35.17 8.52
CA ARG A 428 9.94 33.96 8.85
C ARG A 428 8.68 33.91 8.01
N THR A 429 8.35 32.73 7.50
CA THR A 429 7.03 32.40 6.93
C THR A 429 6.25 31.51 7.92
N ASP A 430 5.09 31.02 7.54
CA ASP A 430 4.27 30.13 8.38
C ASP A 430 4.92 28.76 8.60
N THR A 431 5.82 28.31 7.71
CA THR A 431 6.36 26.95 7.69
C THR A 431 7.87 26.86 7.74
N GLU A 432 8.59 27.94 7.46
CA GLU A 432 10.05 27.91 7.26
C GLU A 432 10.74 29.21 7.61
N HIS A 433 12.02 29.13 7.94
CA HIS A 433 12.94 30.27 8.00
C HIS A 433 13.49 30.53 6.60
N VAL A 434 13.43 31.76 6.11
CA VAL A 434 14.01 32.21 4.84
C VAL A 434 15.24 33.05 5.14
N PHE A 435 16.39 32.64 4.62
CA PHE A 435 17.65 33.37 4.69
C PHE A 435 18.02 33.89 3.31
N PHE A 436 18.74 35.02 3.26
CA PHE A 436 19.25 35.55 2.02
C PHE A 436 20.63 36.20 2.17
N VAL A 437 21.34 36.21 1.04
CA VAL A 437 22.57 37.03 0.84
C VAL A 437 22.28 37.92 -0.36
N GLN A 438 22.45 39.22 -0.18
CA GLN A 438 22.30 40.23 -1.21
C GLN A 438 23.60 40.97 -1.41
N ASP A 439 24.01 41.16 -2.64
CA ASP A 439 25.15 41.95 -3.05
C ASP A 439 24.75 43.08 -4.00
N ASN A 440 25.57 44.12 -4.14
CA ASN A 440 25.43 45.20 -5.09
C ASN A 440 26.42 45.08 -6.26
N GLY A 441 26.78 43.85 -6.65
CA GLY A 441 27.73 43.54 -7.69
C GLY A 441 27.19 43.61 -9.12
N CYS A 442 27.82 42.84 -10.01
CA CYS A 442 27.45 42.84 -11.45
C CYS A 442 26.03 42.35 -11.72
N GLY A 443 25.40 41.58 -10.80
CA GLY A 443 24.09 40.96 -11.01
C GLY A 443 24.06 39.95 -12.15
N PHE A 444 22.85 39.52 -12.54
CA PHE A 444 22.64 38.59 -13.64
C PHE A 444 21.29 38.79 -14.33
N ASP A 445 21.13 38.23 -15.55
CA ASP A 445 19.87 38.26 -16.29
C ASP A 445 18.94 37.15 -15.82
N MET A 446 17.75 37.50 -15.32
CA MET A 446 16.73 36.59 -14.80
C MET A 446 16.25 35.53 -15.81
N ARG A 447 16.47 35.71 -17.11
CA ARG A 447 16.15 34.69 -18.12
C ARG A 447 16.96 33.40 -17.95
N TYR A 448 18.06 33.45 -17.21
CA TYR A 448 18.94 32.30 -16.94
C TYR A 448 18.86 31.78 -15.50
N VAL A 449 17.91 32.26 -14.70
CA VAL A 449 17.77 31.89 -13.29
C VAL A 449 17.65 30.37 -13.06
N ASP A 450 16.93 29.66 -13.93
CA ASP A 450 16.75 28.20 -13.84
C ASP A 450 18.08 27.41 -14.00
N LYS A 451 19.08 28.01 -14.61
CA LYS A 451 20.41 27.39 -14.80
C LYS A 451 21.34 27.60 -13.62
N LEU A 452 21.08 28.59 -12.73
CA LEU A 452 22.01 29.01 -11.68
C LEU A 452 22.40 27.90 -10.71
N PHE A 453 21.47 27.01 -10.37
CA PHE A 453 21.68 25.93 -9.42
C PHE A 453 22.08 24.60 -10.10
N GLY A 454 22.31 24.62 -11.40
CA GLY A 454 22.79 23.46 -12.19
C GLY A 454 24.29 23.24 -11.96
N VAL A 455 24.72 21.97 -12.10
CA VAL A 455 26.14 21.60 -12.01
C VAL A 455 26.88 22.11 -13.25
N PHE A 456 28.07 22.72 -13.09
CA PHE A 456 28.90 23.32 -14.14
C PHE A 456 28.23 24.50 -14.88
N GLN A 457 27.17 25.09 -14.34
CA GLN A 457 26.52 26.25 -14.95
C GLN A 457 27.20 27.55 -14.49
N ARG A 458 27.52 28.41 -15.46
CA ARG A 458 28.10 29.73 -15.23
C ARG A 458 27.39 30.73 -16.13
N LEU A 459 27.03 31.92 -15.59
CA LEU A 459 26.37 33.01 -16.31
C LEU A 459 27.37 34.08 -16.81
N HIS A 460 28.54 34.19 -16.15
CA HIS A 460 29.60 35.11 -16.49
C HIS A 460 30.77 34.33 -17.15
N HIS A 461 31.51 34.98 -18.07
CA HIS A 461 32.64 34.35 -18.74
C HIS A 461 33.81 34.07 -17.76
N SER A 462 34.59 33.00 -18.10
CA SER A 462 35.74 32.58 -17.28
C SER A 462 36.78 33.66 -17.09
N ASP A 463 36.92 34.54 -18.06
CA ASP A 463 37.90 35.62 -18.07
C ASP A 463 37.50 36.80 -17.17
N GLU A 464 36.22 36.87 -16.77
CA GLU A 464 35.69 37.95 -15.90
C GLU A 464 35.67 37.55 -14.45
N TYR A 465 35.25 36.31 -14.13
CA TYR A 465 35.09 35.83 -12.73
C TYR A 465 35.51 34.36 -12.64
N GLU A 466 36.35 34.02 -11.67
CA GLU A 466 36.79 32.67 -11.36
C GLU A 466 35.66 31.80 -10.78
N GLY A 467 35.75 30.45 -11.00
CA GLY A 467 34.89 29.50 -10.31
C GLY A 467 34.49 28.30 -11.14
N THR A 468 34.17 27.20 -10.49
CA THR A 468 33.90 25.88 -11.08
C THR A 468 32.46 25.70 -11.53
N GLY A 469 31.52 26.55 -11.11
CA GLY A 469 30.08 26.40 -11.37
C GLY A 469 29.38 25.31 -10.54
N ILE A 470 30.02 24.84 -9.45
CA ILE A 470 29.49 23.80 -8.56
C ILE A 470 28.94 24.38 -7.25
N GLY A 471 29.43 25.58 -6.84
CA GLY A 471 29.07 26.17 -5.55
C GLY A 471 27.57 26.33 -5.31
N LEU A 472 26.81 26.87 -6.25
CA LEU A 472 25.36 27.02 -6.13
C LEU A 472 24.61 25.68 -6.22
N ALA A 473 25.12 24.71 -7.00
CA ALA A 473 24.59 23.35 -7.03
C ALA A 473 24.76 22.66 -5.65
N ASN A 474 25.89 22.89 -4.97
CA ASN A 474 26.09 22.44 -3.59
C ASN A 474 25.06 23.08 -2.63
N VAL A 475 24.84 24.38 -2.74
CA VAL A 475 23.82 25.09 -1.93
C VAL A 475 22.45 24.45 -2.14
N HIS A 476 22.03 24.28 -3.39
CA HIS A 476 20.74 23.66 -3.72
C HIS A 476 20.63 22.25 -3.13
N ARG A 477 21.64 21.42 -3.31
CA ARG A 477 21.64 20.02 -2.81
C ARG A 477 21.58 19.95 -1.29
N ILE A 478 22.35 20.76 -0.60
CA ILE A 478 22.37 20.81 0.87
C ILE A 478 21.00 21.25 1.39
N ILE A 479 20.45 22.31 0.85
CA ILE A 479 19.15 22.85 1.28
C ILE A 479 18.01 21.89 1.00
N THR A 480 18.00 21.25 -0.18
CA THR A 480 17.00 20.21 -0.49
C THR A 480 17.06 19.03 0.49
N ARG A 481 18.26 18.64 0.94
CA ARG A 481 18.41 17.61 1.98
C ARG A 481 17.87 18.03 3.34
N HIS A 482 17.89 19.32 3.65
CA HIS A 482 17.27 19.87 4.85
C HIS A 482 15.76 20.08 4.69
N GLY A 483 15.15 19.67 3.55
CA GLY A 483 13.73 19.84 3.25
C GLY A 483 13.36 21.27 2.84
N GLY A 484 14.35 22.13 2.59
CA GLY A 484 14.18 23.50 2.14
C GLY A 484 14.24 23.66 0.62
N ARG A 485 14.20 24.91 0.18
CA ARG A 485 14.28 25.32 -1.23
C ARG A 485 15.25 26.49 -1.42
N THR A 486 15.72 26.69 -2.67
CA THR A 486 16.62 27.78 -3.05
C THR A 486 16.08 28.52 -4.26
N TRP A 487 16.29 29.82 -4.31
CA TRP A 487 16.01 30.65 -5.50
C TRP A 487 16.90 31.91 -5.49
N ALA A 488 16.89 32.66 -6.57
CA ALA A 488 17.65 33.89 -6.66
C ALA A 488 16.88 34.98 -7.44
N GLU A 489 17.19 36.21 -7.14
CA GLU A 489 16.74 37.41 -7.82
C GLU A 489 17.94 38.23 -8.21
N GLY A 490 17.98 38.77 -9.43
CA GLY A 490 19.12 39.55 -9.89
C GLY A 490 18.74 40.56 -10.97
N GLN A 491 19.55 41.62 -11.06
CA GLN A 491 19.46 42.61 -12.10
C GLN A 491 20.87 43.02 -12.54
N LEU A 492 21.11 42.97 -13.85
CA LEU A 492 22.40 43.35 -14.43
C LEU A 492 22.83 44.76 -14.00
N GLY A 493 24.04 44.91 -13.48
CA GLY A 493 24.63 46.17 -13.02
C GLY A 493 24.05 46.74 -11.73
N VAL A 494 23.15 46.03 -11.07
CA VAL A 494 22.54 46.47 -9.79
C VAL A 494 22.92 45.54 -8.64
N GLY A 495 22.99 44.23 -8.87
CA GLY A 495 23.33 43.19 -7.89
C GLY A 495 22.47 41.95 -7.97
N ALA A 496 22.73 41.05 -7.01
CA ALA A 496 22.02 39.78 -6.89
C ALA A 496 21.57 39.49 -5.44
N LYS A 497 20.54 38.70 -5.29
CA LYS A 497 20.02 38.22 -4.03
C LYS A 497 19.71 36.74 -4.11
N PHE A 498 20.40 35.94 -3.28
CA PHE A 498 20.25 34.49 -3.23
C PHE A 498 19.53 34.10 -1.97
N PHE A 499 18.54 33.23 -2.07
CA PHE A 499 17.70 32.79 -0.97
C PHE A 499 17.82 31.29 -0.74
N PHE A 500 17.68 30.90 0.52
CA PHE A 500 17.45 29.52 0.89
C PHE A 500 16.55 29.41 2.11
N THR A 501 15.90 28.25 2.30
CA THR A 501 14.99 28.01 3.42
C THR A 501 15.41 26.83 4.27
N ILE A 502 15.06 26.90 5.56
CA ILE A 502 15.11 25.77 6.50
C ILE A 502 13.72 25.64 7.13
N PRO A 503 13.03 24.49 6.94
CA PRO A 503 11.74 24.22 7.56
C PRO A 503 11.82 24.23 9.10
N PHE A 504 10.72 24.56 9.76
CA PHE A 504 10.63 24.43 11.22
C PHE A 504 10.74 22.97 11.64
N ALA A 505 11.41 22.69 12.75
CA ALA A 505 11.40 21.37 13.35
C ALA A 505 9.97 21.01 13.79
N THR A 506 9.61 19.72 13.70
CA THR A 506 8.30 19.20 14.14
C THR A 506 8.18 19.42 15.66
N GLY A 507 7.74 20.59 16.08
CA GLY A 507 7.67 21.00 17.50
C GLY A 507 7.67 22.52 17.71
N ASP A 508 8.12 23.31 16.76
CA ASP A 508 8.18 24.78 16.82
C ASP A 508 6.86 25.46 16.37
N LYS A 509 5.72 24.81 16.60
CA LYS A 509 4.42 25.50 16.47
C LYS A 509 4.24 26.38 17.71
N VAL A 510 4.34 27.72 17.49
CA VAL A 510 3.88 28.73 18.46
C VAL A 510 2.38 28.68 18.61
#